data_4a4bb17e936b7fc2ae0aa25cbc3451c7
#
_entry.id   4a4bb17e936b7fc2ae0aa25cbc3451c7
#
_cell.length_a   1.000
_cell.length_b   1.000
_cell.length_c   1.000
_cell.angle_alpha   90.00
_cell.angle_beta   90.00
_cell.angle_gamma   90.00
#
_symmetry.space_group_name_H-M   'P 1'
#
loop_
_entity.id
_entity.type
_entity.pdbx_description
1 polymer ?
#
loop_
_entity_poly.entity_id
_entity_poly.type
_entity_poly.pdbx_seq_one_letter_code
_entity_poly.pdbx_strand_id
1 'polypeptide(L)'
;MSPQARGRLILLASFAIAIVMNILPGPAWAEPFVPDWVALTLIYWCMAVPHRVSVGTGWTLGIILDVLYGSLLGQHALAKSVIAFITVRLHPQLRMFPRWQQAVSVLVLLAINQLLVVWIRGAIGHAPGTIAYWTPSIVGMVVWPWIFVVLRDVRRRWQVS
;
A
#
# COMPACT_ATOMS: atom_id res chain seq x y z
N MET A 1 20.25 20.48 -5.43
CA MET A 1 19.65 19.17 -5.71
C MET A 1 18.63 19.34 -6.84
N SER A 2 18.70 18.48 -7.85
CA SER A 2 17.78 18.58 -8.98
C SER A 2 16.34 18.25 -8.54
N PRO A 3 15.32 18.78 -9.27
CA PRO A 3 13.92 18.44 -8.95
C PRO A 3 13.65 16.94 -9.02
N GLN A 4 14.29 16.22 -9.93
CA GLN A 4 14.14 14.78 -10.06
C GLN A 4 14.73 14.03 -8.85
N ALA A 5 15.90 14.44 -8.38
CA ALA A 5 16.53 13.86 -7.19
C ALA A 5 15.69 14.12 -5.94
N ARG A 6 15.12 15.32 -5.83
CA ARG A 6 14.22 15.67 -4.74
C ARG A 6 12.97 14.78 -4.75
N GLY A 7 12.36 14.59 -5.92
CA GLY A 7 11.20 13.72 -6.06
C GLY A 7 11.50 12.29 -5.64
N ARG A 8 12.65 11.74 -6.03
CA ARG A 8 13.07 10.40 -5.62
C ARG A 8 13.23 10.28 -4.12
N LEU A 9 13.84 11.28 -3.49
CA LEU A 9 14.02 11.30 -2.03
C LEU A 9 12.69 11.30 -1.30
N ILE A 10 11.71 12.07 -1.77
CA ILE A 10 10.39 12.14 -1.16
C ILE A 10 9.67 10.79 -1.29
N LEU A 11 9.74 10.16 -2.46
CA LEU A 11 9.16 8.83 -2.66
C LEU A 11 9.80 7.80 -1.72
N LEU A 12 11.12 7.77 -1.67
CA LEU A 12 11.86 6.84 -0.80
C LEU A 12 11.54 7.10 0.68
N ALA A 13 11.47 8.37 1.09
CA ALA A 13 11.15 8.74 2.47
C ALA A 13 9.73 8.30 2.84
N SER A 14 8.75 8.53 1.94
CA SER A 14 7.36 8.13 2.21
C SER A 14 7.22 6.62 2.34
N PHE A 15 7.88 5.86 1.48
CA PHE A 15 7.86 4.39 1.58
C PHE A 15 8.60 3.89 2.82
N ALA A 16 9.72 4.51 3.18
CA ALA A 16 10.45 4.15 4.40
C ALA A 16 9.59 4.37 5.64
N ILE A 17 8.90 5.50 5.72
CA ILE A 17 7.98 5.80 6.83
C ILE A 17 6.85 4.78 6.86
N ALA A 18 6.27 4.44 5.71
CA ALA A 18 5.20 3.45 5.64
C ALA A 18 5.66 2.07 6.11
N ILE A 19 6.86 1.64 5.73
CA ILE A 19 7.44 0.39 6.18
C ILE A 19 7.62 0.39 7.70
N VAL A 20 8.17 1.47 8.25
CA VAL A 20 8.35 1.61 9.70
C VAL A 20 7.01 1.53 10.41
N MET A 21 5.98 2.20 9.89
CA MET A 21 4.63 2.14 10.47
C MET A 21 4.03 0.75 10.42
N ASN A 22 4.33 -0.03 9.37
CA ASN A 22 3.84 -1.40 9.24
C ASN A 22 4.48 -2.35 10.27
N ILE A 23 5.75 -2.13 10.59
CA ILE A 23 6.49 -3.03 11.49
C ILE A 23 6.50 -2.56 12.95
N LEU A 24 6.03 -1.36 13.25
CA LEU A 24 5.98 -0.85 14.62
C LEU A 24 5.07 -1.74 15.47
N PRO A 25 5.57 -2.25 16.61
CA PRO A 25 4.73 -3.03 17.51
C PRO A 25 3.72 -2.13 18.19
N GLY A 26 2.47 -2.60 18.26
CA GLY A 26 1.41 -1.92 18.98
C GLY A 26 0.83 -2.83 20.06
N PRO A 27 -0.10 -2.31 20.90
CA PRO A 27 -0.80 -3.16 21.84
C PRO A 27 -1.60 -4.23 21.10
N ALA A 28 -1.76 -5.39 21.71
CA ALA A 28 -2.42 -6.54 21.07
C ALA A 28 -3.85 -6.22 20.62
N TRP A 29 -4.57 -5.37 21.37
CA TRP A 29 -5.93 -4.98 21.01
C TRP A 29 -6.02 -4.09 19.77
N ALA A 30 -4.94 -3.35 19.46
CA ALA A 30 -4.88 -2.47 18.30
C ALA A 30 -4.38 -3.18 17.03
N GLU A 31 -3.77 -4.35 17.16
CA GLU A 31 -3.16 -5.08 16.04
C GLU A 31 -4.13 -5.32 14.87
N PRO A 32 -5.40 -5.76 15.10
CA PRO A 32 -6.35 -5.93 13.99
C PRO A 32 -6.76 -4.63 13.30
N PHE A 33 -6.53 -3.49 13.94
CA PHE A 33 -6.93 -2.18 13.42
C PHE A 33 -5.80 -1.44 12.71
N VAL A 34 -4.62 -2.05 12.60
CA VAL A 34 -3.48 -1.43 11.88
C VAL A 34 -3.65 -1.68 10.39
N PRO A 35 -3.84 -0.63 9.57
CA PRO A 35 -3.94 -0.80 8.12
C PRO A 35 -2.57 -1.12 7.52
N ASP A 36 -2.57 -1.57 6.27
CA ASP A 36 -1.34 -1.78 5.51
C ASP A 36 -0.86 -0.43 4.95
N TRP A 37 -0.04 0.28 5.71
CA TRP A 37 0.46 1.60 5.34
C TRP A 37 1.26 1.58 4.04
N VAL A 38 2.01 0.52 3.79
CA VAL A 38 2.79 0.36 2.56
C VAL A 38 1.86 0.24 1.36
N ALA A 39 0.78 -0.54 1.48
CA ALA A 39 -0.21 -0.66 0.40
C ALA A 39 -0.90 0.67 0.12
N LEU A 40 -1.31 1.39 1.15
CA LEU A 40 -1.95 2.71 0.99
C LEU A 40 -1.03 3.71 0.29
N THR A 41 0.21 3.79 0.72
CA THR A 41 1.22 4.69 0.13
C THR A 41 1.51 4.29 -1.31
N LEU A 42 1.65 3.00 -1.57
CA LEU A 42 1.87 2.46 -2.92
C LEU A 42 0.70 2.82 -3.87
N ILE A 43 -0.52 2.62 -3.42
CA ILE A 43 -1.72 2.95 -4.20
C ILE A 43 -1.73 4.44 -4.54
N TYR A 44 -1.47 5.30 -3.57
CA TYR A 44 -1.45 6.73 -3.80
C TYR A 44 -0.42 7.13 -4.86
N TRP A 45 0.82 6.66 -4.73
CA TRP A 45 1.87 7.03 -5.67
C TRP A 45 1.69 6.40 -7.05
N CYS A 46 1.11 5.20 -7.12
CA CYS A 46 0.74 4.60 -8.41
C CYS A 46 -0.32 5.43 -9.14
N MET A 47 -1.23 6.06 -8.39
CA MET A 47 -2.21 6.98 -8.96
C MET A 47 -1.59 8.32 -9.35
N ALA A 48 -0.71 8.84 -8.52
CA ALA A 48 -0.17 10.20 -8.68
C ALA A 48 0.96 10.27 -9.71
N VAL A 49 1.88 9.31 -9.67
CA VAL A 49 3.07 9.27 -10.53
C VAL A 49 3.29 7.87 -11.10
N PRO A 50 2.37 7.38 -11.94
CA PRO A 50 2.42 5.99 -12.43
C PRO A 50 3.65 5.68 -13.29
N HIS A 51 4.29 6.70 -13.84
CA HIS A 51 5.52 6.55 -14.61
C HIS A 51 6.77 6.31 -13.75
N ARG A 52 6.68 6.62 -12.44
CA ARG A 52 7.78 6.41 -11.49
C ARG A 52 7.52 5.26 -10.54
N VAL A 53 6.28 5.07 -10.13
CA VAL A 53 5.86 4.06 -9.15
C VAL A 53 4.89 3.11 -9.82
N SER A 54 5.31 1.87 -9.99
CA SER A 54 4.54 0.87 -10.72
C SER A 54 4.77 -0.53 -10.13
N VAL A 55 4.57 -1.56 -10.93
CA VAL A 55 4.71 -2.97 -10.53
C VAL A 55 6.09 -3.26 -9.92
N GLY A 56 7.17 -2.75 -10.53
CA GLY A 56 8.52 -2.96 -10.01
C GLY A 56 8.72 -2.39 -8.60
N THR A 57 8.15 -1.21 -8.33
CA THR A 57 8.17 -0.61 -6.99
C THR A 57 7.39 -1.49 -6.00
N GLY A 58 6.22 -1.98 -6.41
CA GLY A 58 5.40 -2.87 -5.58
C GLY A 58 6.13 -4.16 -5.25
N TRP A 59 6.78 -4.75 -6.24
CA TRP A 59 7.56 -5.97 -6.06
C TRP A 59 8.71 -5.75 -5.07
N THR A 60 9.47 -4.67 -5.24
CA THR A 60 10.59 -4.33 -4.36
C THR A 60 10.14 -4.13 -2.92
N LEU A 61 9.05 -3.35 -2.71
CA LEU A 61 8.48 -3.12 -1.39
C LEU A 61 8.00 -4.42 -0.75
N GLY A 62 7.37 -5.27 -1.54
CA GLY A 62 6.89 -6.57 -1.07
C GLY A 62 8.02 -7.49 -0.64
N ILE A 63 9.13 -7.52 -1.38
CA ILE A 63 10.31 -8.31 -1.01
C ILE A 63 10.90 -7.79 0.30
N ILE A 64 10.98 -6.47 0.48
CA ILE A 64 11.46 -5.86 1.73
C ILE A 64 10.56 -6.31 2.90
N LEU A 65 9.24 -6.27 2.72
CA LEU A 65 8.29 -6.71 3.74
C LEU A 65 8.43 -8.20 4.03
N ASP A 66 8.62 -9.03 3.01
CA ASP A 66 8.81 -10.47 3.19
C ASP A 66 10.05 -10.77 4.04
N VAL A 67 11.14 -10.04 3.82
CA VAL A 67 12.36 -10.17 4.61
C VAL A 67 12.13 -9.70 6.05
N LEU A 68 11.48 -8.56 6.23
CA LEU A 68 11.24 -7.97 7.55
C LEU A 68 10.30 -8.82 8.41
N TYR A 69 9.28 -9.42 7.79
CA TYR A 69 8.31 -10.26 8.51
C TYR A 69 8.78 -11.72 8.66
N GLY A 70 9.86 -12.09 7.99
CA GLY A 70 10.30 -13.50 7.96
C GLY A 70 9.31 -14.41 7.25
N SER A 71 8.48 -13.85 6.34
CA SER A 71 7.50 -14.62 5.58
C SER A 71 8.13 -15.27 4.34
N LEU A 72 7.34 -16.09 3.63
CA LEU A 72 7.78 -16.70 2.38
C LEU A 72 8.15 -15.61 1.37
N LEU A 73 9.35 -15.66 0.81
CA LEU A 73 9.79 -14.71 -0.20
C LEU A 73 8.86 -14.75 -1.41
N GLY A 74 8.35 -13.58 -1.79
CA GLY A 74 7.41 -13.45 -2.89
C GLY A 74 5.96 -13.30 -2.45
N GLN A 75 5.62 -13.59 -1.20
CA GLN A 75 4.25 -13.49 -0.68
C GLN A 75 3.72 -12.05 -0.79
N HIS A 76 4.37 -11.12 -0.11
CA HIS A 76 3.99 -9.71 -0.19
C HIS A 76 4.41 -9.08 -1.52
N ALA A 77 5.50 -9.56 -2.12
CA ALA A 77 5.96 -9.09 -3.42
C ALA A 77 4.89 -9.32 -4.50
N LEU A 78 4.30 -10.50 -4.56
CA LEU A 78 3.22 -10.80 -5.50
C LEU A 78 2.00 -9.93 -5.23
N ALA A 79 1.56 -9.85 -3.98
CA ALA A 79 0.39 -9.06 -3.60
C ALA A 79 0.57 -7.57 -3.95
N LYS A 80 1.70 -6.98 -3.58
CA LYS A 80 1.99 -5.57 -3.87
C LYS A 80 2.13 -5.31 -5.37
N SER A 81 2.73 -6.26 -6.12
CA SER A 81 2.85 -6.14 -7.57
C SER A 81 1.49 -6.12 -8.25
N VAL A 82 0.58 -6.97 -7.82
CA VAL A 82 -0.77 -7.05 -8.40
C VAL A 82 -1.56 -5.77 -8.14
N ILE A 83 -1.57 -5.27 -6.91
CA ILE A 83 -2.29 -4.03 -6.62
C ILE A 83 -1.66 -2.82 -7.31
N ALA A 84 -0.34 -2.78 -7.44
CA ALA A 84 0.34 -1.74 -8.20
C ALA A 84 -0.05 -1.78 -9.67
N PHE A 85 -0.08 -2.96 -10.27
CA PHE A 85 -0.50 -3.16 -11.66
C PHE A 85 -1.92 -2.65 -11.89
N ILE A 86 -2.86 -3.08 -11.04
CA ILE A 86 -4.27 -2.69 -11.15
C ILE A 86 -4.40 -1.17 -11.00
N THR A 87 -3.72 -0.59 -10.02
CA THR A 87 -3.80 0.85 -9.75
C THR A 87 -3.24 1.66 -10.92
N VAL A 88 -2.12 1.26 -11.48
CA VAL A 88 -1.52 1.95 -12.63
C VAL A 88 -2.43 1.86 -13.85
N ARG A 89 -3.05 0.70 -14.08
CA ARG A 89 -3.97 0.53 -15.20
C ARG A 89 -5.22 1.38 -15.07
N LEU A 90 -5.70 1.57 -13.84
CA LEU A 90 -6.94 2.28 -13.55
C LEU A 90 -6.71 3.71 -13.06
N HIS A 91 -5.47 4.22 -13.05
CA HIS A 91 -5.19 5.53 -12.47
C HIS A 91 -5.98 6.68 -13.08
N PRO A 92 -6.26 6.73 -14.40
CA PRO A 92 -7.07 7.83 -14.95
C PRO A 92 -8.49 7.84 -14.38
N GLN A 93 -9.11 6.67 -14.22
CA GLN A 93 -10.45 6.54 -13.67
C GLN A 93 -10.47 6.82 -12.17
N LEU A 94 -9.50 6.28 -11.43
CA LEU A 94 -9.41 6.48 -9.98
C LEU A 94 -9.23 7.96 -9.62
N ARG A 95 -8.46 8.71 -10.40
CA ARG A 95 -8.27 10.15 -10.20
C ARG A 95 -9.56 10.95 -10.38
N MET A 96 -10.45 10.49 -11.26
CA MET A 96 -11.71 11.16 -11.56
C MET A 96 -12.80 10.86 -10.53
N PHE A 97 -12.64 9.83 -9.73
CA PHE A 97 -13.66 9.43 -8.75
C PHE A 97 -13.75 10.44 -7.60
N PRO A 98 -14.96 10.69 -7.07
CA PRO A 98 -15.10 11.40 -5.81
C PRO A 98 -14.46 10.60 -4.67
N ARG A 99 -14.13 11.27 -3.56
CA ARG A 99 -13.37 10.65 -2.46
C ARG A 99 -13.98 9.37 -1.92
N TRP A 100 -15.30 9.33 -1.77
CA TRP A 100 -15.97 8.15 -1.25
C TRP A 100 -15.84 6.95 -2.18
N GLN A 101 -15.95 7.18 -3.49
CA GLN A 101 -15.80 6.14 -4.51
C GLN A 101 -14.36 5.67 -4.60
N GLN A 102 -13.42 6.59 -4.48
CA GLN A 102 -12.00 6.29 -4.42
C GLN A 102 -11.67 5.44 -3.18
N ALA A 103 -12.26 5.75 -2.03
CA ALA A 103 -12.09 4.96 -0.81
C ALA A 103 -12.61 3.54 -0.97
N VAL A 104 -13.76 3.36 -1.62
CA VAL A 104 -14.29 2.02 -1.94
C VAL A 104 -13.34 1.25 -2.85
N SER A 105 -12.78 1.93 -3.85
CA SER A 105 -11.80 1.31 -4.75
C SER A 105 -10.55 0.87 -3.98
N VAL A 106 -10.09 1.67 -3.04
CA VAL A 106 -8.96 1.33 -2.15
C VAL A 106 -9.30 0.12 -1.29
N LEU A 107 -10.52 0.03 -0.77
CA LEU A 107 -10.97 -1.14 -0.02
C LEU A 107 -10.85 -2.41 -0.89
N VAL A 108 -11.30 -2.36 -2.13
CA VAL A 108 -11.20 -3.49 -3.05
C VAL A 108 -9.74 -3.88 -3.30
N LEU A 109 -8.87 -2.90 -3.52
CA LEU A 109 -7.44 -3.14 -3.73
C LEU A 109 -6.79 -3.76 -2.49
N LEU A 110 -7.10 -3.26 -1.31
CA LEU A 110 -6.58 -3.81 -0.05
C LEU A 110 -7.11 -5.23 0.19
N ALA A 111 -8.37 -5.49 -0.15
CA ALA A 111 -8.96 -6.82 -0.06
C ALA A 111 -8.26 -7.80 -1.01
N ILE A 112 -7.95 -7.39 -2.24
CA ILE A 112 -7.18 -8.20 -3.19
C ILE A 112 -5.79 -8.51 -2.62
N ASN A 113 -5.12 -7.51 -2.08
CA ASN A 113 -3.81 -7.69 -1.46
C ASN A 113 -3.86 -8.73 -0.33
N GLN A 114 -4.83 -8.63 0.56
CA GLN A 114 -4.99 -9.59 1.66
C GLN A 114 -5.39 -10.98 1.14
N LEU A 115 -6.26 -11.05 0.15
CA LEU A 115 -6.68 -12.31 -0.45
C LEU A 115 -5.49 -13.06 -1.04
N LEU A 116 -4.61 -12.38 -1.77
CA LEU A 116 -3.41 -12.99 -2.33
C LEU A 116 -2.48 -13.52 -1.24
N VAL A 117 -2.29 -12.76 -0.17
CA VAL A 117 -1.48 -13.18 0.98
C VAL A 117 -2.10 -14.42 1.64
N VAL A 118 -3.42 -14.42 1.82
CA VAL A 118 -4.16 -15.57 2.40
C VAL A 118 -3.99 -16.81 1.52
N TRP A 119 -4.11 -16.68 0.21
CA TRP A 119 -3.94 -17.80 -0.70
C TRP A 119 -2.56 -18.43 -0.59
N ILE A 120 -1.52 -17.59 -0.55
CA ILE A 120 -0.15 -18.09 -0.43
C ILE A 120 0.05 -18.77 0.93
N ARG A 121 -0.46 -18.15 2.00
CA ARG A 121 -0.40 -18.75 3.36
C ARG A 121 -1.18 -20.05 3.43
N GLY A 122 -2.34 -20.12 2.81
CA GLY A 122 -3.14 -21.32 2.73
C GLY A 122 -2.43 -22.46 2.01
N ALA A 123 -1.70 -22.14 0.94
CA ALA A 123 -0.91 -23.12 0.19
C ALA A 123 0.22 -23.73 1.02
N ILE A 124 0.75 -22.99 2.00
CA ILE A 124 1.78 -23.47 2.91
C ILE A 124 1.23 -23.89 4.28
N GLY A 125 -0.10 -23.97 4.44
CA GLY A 125 -0.76 -24.46 5.65
C GLY A 125 -0.91 -23.45 6.78
N HIS A 126 -0.77 -22.15 6.54
CA HIS A 126 -0.81 -21.11 7.56
C HIS A 126 -1.93 -20.08 7.34
N ALA A 127 -3.06 -20.51 6.78
CA ALA A 127 -4.17 -19.60 6.50
C ALA A 127 -4.80 -19.07 7.81
N PRO A 128 -5.10 -17.74 7.90
CA PRO A 128 -5.83 -17.20 9.05
C PRO A 128 -7.27 -17.67 9.05
N GLY A 129 -7.79 -18.02 10.22
CA GLY A 129 -9.11 -18.61 10.38
C GLY A 129 -10.21 -17.65 10.85
N THR A 130 -9.98 -16.33 10.89
CA THR A 130 -10.93 -15.38 11.47
C THR A 130 -11.31 -14.26 10.51
N ILE A 131 -12.56 -13.80 10.63
CA ILE A 131 -13.07 -12.63 9.88
C ILE A 131 -12.30 -11.35 10.27
N ALA A 132 -11.80 -11.27 11.49
CA ALA A 132 -11.01 -10.15 11.97
C ALA A 132 -9.76 -9.87 11.12
N TYR A 133 -9.30 -10.85 10.36
CA TYR A 133 -8.19 -10.67 9.42
C TYR A 133 -8.46 -9.58 8.37
N TRP A 134 -9.72 -9.35 8.03
CA TRP A 134 -10.11 -8.36 7.00
C TRP A 134 -10.30 -6.95 7.55
N THR A 135 -10.25 -6.77 8.88
CA THR A 135 -10.40 -5.46 9.53
C THR A 135 -9.39 -4.43 9.03
N PRO A 136 -8.10 -4.75 8.81
CA PRO A 136 -7.15 -3.77 8.28
C PRO A 136 -7.56 -3.15 6.93
N SER A 137 -8.22 -3.88 6.06
CA SER A 137 -8.71 -3.34 4.79
C SER A 137 -9.79 -2.29 5.01
N ILE A 138 -10.71 -2.54 5.93
CA ILE A 138 -11.77 -1.58 6.28
C ILE A 138 -11.18 -0.33 6.92
N VAL A 139 -10.23 -0.50 7.85
CA VAL A 139 -9.52 0.62 8.48
C VAL A 139 -8.77 1.43 7.42
N GLY A 140 -8.13 0.76 6.47
CA GLY A 140 -7.45 1.42 5.36
C GLY A 140 -8.39 2.26 4.51
N MET A 141 -9.59 1.77 4.24
CA MET A 141 -10.62 2.54 3.54
C MET A 141 -10.99 3.82 4.31
N VAL A 142 -11.19 3.71 5.61
CA VAL A 142 -11.56 4.84 6.47
C VAL A 142 -10.42 5.85 6.56
N VAL A 143 -9.19 5.40 6.62
CA VAL A 143 -7.99 6.23 6.73
C VAL A 143 -7.60 6.87 5.39
N TRP A 144 -8.06 6.31 4.27
CA TRP A 144 -7.66 6.75 2.93
C TRP A 144 -7.81 8.26 2.69
N PRO A 145 -8.93 8.94 3.06
CA PRO A 145 -9.03 10.38 2.82
C PRO A 145 -7.91 11.19 3.48
N TRP A 146 -7.49 10.82 4.68
CA TRP A 146 -6.38 11.49 5.37
C TRP A 146 -5.04 11.22 4.70
N ILE A 147 -4.77 9.96 4.35
CA ILE A 147 -3.56 9.58 3.62
C ILE A 147 -3.49 10.35 2.29
N PHE A 148 -4.59 10.41 1.57
CA PHE A 148 -4.68 11.15 0.32
C PHE A 148 -4.32 12.62 0.49
N VAL A 149 -4.88 13.27 1.51
CA VAL A 149 -4.62 14.69 1.78
C VAL A 149 -3.16 14.91 2.16
N VAL A 150 -2.63 14.10 3.05
CA VAL A 150 -1.25 14.23 3.52
C VAL A 150 -0.26 14.05 2.37
N LEU A 151 -0.40 12.97 1.61
CA LEU A 151 0.51 12.68 0.48
C LEU A 151 0.33 13.67 -0.67
N ARG A 152 -0.89 14.16 -0.90
CA ARG A 152 -1.13 15.22 -1.88
C ARG A 152 -0.40 16.50 -1.51
N ASP A 153 -0.45 16.88 -0.22
CA ASP A 153 0.24 18.09 0.26
C ASP A 153 1.76 17.92 0.14
N VAL A 154 2.29 16.76 0.49
CA VAL A 154 3.70 16.44 0.32
C VAL A 154 4.08 16.55 -1.16
N ARG A 155 3.29 15.96 -2.05
CA ARG A 155 3.55 16.01 -3.49
C ARG A 155 3.59 17.45 -4.00
N ARG A 156 2.65 18.29 -3.57
CA ARG A 156 2.57 19.69 -3.99
C ARG A 156 3.72 20.50 -3.47
N ARG A 157 4.05 20.38 -2.18
CA ARG A 157 5.12 21.15 -1.55
C ARG A 157 6.48 20.87 -2.16
N TRP A 158 6.74 19.61 -2.49
CA TRP A 158 8.03 19.17 -3.01
C TRP A 158 8.02 18.97 -4.53
N GLN A 159 6.91 19.30 -5.19
CA GLN A 159 6.74 19.22 -6.65
C GLN A 159 7.15 17.87 -7.22
N VAL A 160 6.67 16.79 -6.60
CA VAL A 160 6.92 15.44 -7.10
C VAL A 160 6.07 15.19 -8.34
N SER A 161 6.72 14.91 -9.44
CA SER A 161 6.07 14.68 -10.73
C SER A 161 6.64 13.47 -11.45
#